data_231ed5d321f43d3abc9f0c0753fe692c
#
_entry.id   231ed5d321f43d3abc9f0c0753fe692c
#
_cell.length_a   1.000
_cell.length_b   1.000
_cell.length_c   1.000
_cell.angle_alpha   90.00
_cell.angle_beta   90.00
_cell.angle_gamma   90.00
#
_symmetry.space_group_name_H-M   'P 1'
#
loop_
_entity.id
_entity.type
_entity.pdbx_description
1 polymer ?
#
loop_
_entity_poly.entity_id
_entity_poly.type
_entity_poly.pdbx_seq_one_letter_code
_entity_poly.pdbx_strand_id
1 'polypeptide(L)'
;MKIKILFVTCVIFLFIGTLHNSNVYGCYAIVAGKDATQDGSVLIAHSELNKPDKCFLNFRKIPRMEHPENGMIQLQYGGTYPDVKESYAYLWSENMGMEGSDAVINEWGVSCVSDGTPSRERSMEDLKEAGQIEDGGIGFRLRIEVARRAKTAREGVKIVGELVEKFGSRHAINFVIADPNEAWIVALPKGKQWVAQRVPDDEVVVLPNVNIIQEVDLADTANFLGSENLIQYATKKGWHNPDEESFNYKRAYGKPKWTGWFEDKYDCDPRQWRGQWLVTGNRPQLPPEGFLPFSVKPDQKLDVPKLREIMSDHMEETKFDKTEGYKNGSPHDMMGPRNGAICDERNQEVGIFQLRSWLPPAIGCVYWRSTAAICSSVLTPWYVGVKSVPSAYHVDIPPEKNVKTDYHFNPPEKVFEYDESKAFWLYNALENLVDIDYKNNIENVQPVWKEFEKEEYKLQPVIEDKALQLYREDPELCATYLTHYSRGMALEALEETKKLVNMLREKHFGY
;
A
#
# COMPACT_ATOMS: atom_id res chain seq x y z
N MET A 1 73.01 7.39 -31.06
CA MET A 1 71.66 6.91 -31.26
C MET A 1 70.99 6.86 -29.88
N LYS A 2 70.26 7.92 -29.49
CA LYS A 2 69.63 8.04 -28.16
C LYS A 2 68.13 7.70 -28.31
N ILE A 3 67.67 6.60 -27.71
CA ILE A 3 66.28 6.18 -27.66
C ILE A 3 65.62 6.97 -26.53
N LYS A 4 64.62 7.81 -26.86
CA LYS A 4 63.73 8.47 -25.88
C LYS A 4 62.59 7.49 -25.55
N ILE A 5 62.55 7.07 -24.30
CA ILE A 5 61.43 6.32 -23.74
C ILE A 5 60.35 7.34 -23.36
N LEU A 6 59.19 7.23 -24.00
CA LEU A 6 58.01 8.04 -23.71
C LEU A 6 57.19 7.33 -22.61
N PHE A 7 57.17 7.88 -21.41
CA PHE A 7 56.26 7.43 -20.34
C PHE A 7 54.84 7.95 -20.63
N VAL A 8 53.93 7.05 -20.96
CA VAL A 8 52.51 7.33 -21.01
C VAL A 8 51.92 7.07 -19.61
N THR A 9 51.59 8.14 -18.90
CA THR A 9 50.94 8.07 -17.59
C THR A 9 49.43 7.89 -17.85
N CYS A 10 48.93 6.66 -17.70
CA CYS A 10 47.49 6.38 -17.65
C CYS A 10 46.95 6.90 -16.32
N VAL A 11 46.21 8.00 -16.35
CA VAL A 11 45.40 8.45 -15.22
C VAL A 11 44.10 7.64 -15.23
N ILE A 12 44.00 6.64 -14.37
CA ILE A 12 42.76 5.92 -14.09
C ILE A 12 41.92 6.80 -13.18
N PHE A 13 40.91 7.45 -13.75
CA PHE A 13 39.82 8.04 -12.95
C PHE A 13 38.99 6.89 -12.36
N LEU A 14 39.24 6.57 -11.09
CA LEU A 14 38.30 5.81 -10.29
C LEU A 14 37.05 6.69 -10.05
N PHE A 15 36.05 6.48 -10.86
CA PHE A 15 34.68 6.88 -10.49
C PHE A 15 34.25 6.01 -9.29
N ILE A 16 34.49 6.49 -8.08
CA ILE A 16 33.81 6.00 -6.90
C ILE A 16 32.38 6.55 -7.05
N GLY A 17 31.53 5.78 -7.74
CA GLY A 17 30.11 5.96 -7.68
C GLY A 17 29.69 5.75 -6.23
N THR A 18 29.44 6.82 -5.51
CA THR A 18 28.64 6.77 -4.28
C THR A 18 27.30 6.19 -4.68
N LEU A 19 27.14 4.89 -4.45
CA LEU A 19 25.82 4.28 -4.42
C LEU A 19 25.04 5.01 -3.32
N HIS A 20 24.34 6.05 -3.70
CA HIS A 20 23.26 6.56 -2.91
C HIS A 20 22.21 5.45 -2.87
N ASN A 21 22.25 4.65 -1.79
CA ASN A 21 21.10 3.87 -1.38
C ASN A 21 20.01 4.90 -0.99
N SER A 22 19.38 5.51 -1.98
CA SER A 22 18.09 6.15 -1.79
C SER A 22 17.10 5.00 -1.61
N ASN A 23 16.81 4.64 -0.37
CA ASN A 23 15.58 3.91 -0.07
C ASN A 23 14.44 4.79 -0.55
N VAL A 24 14.00 4.56 -1.76
CA VAL A 24 12.90 5.32 -2.37
C VAL A 24 11.64 4.61 -1.93
N TYR A 25 11.14 5.03 -0.80
CA TYR A 25 9.77 4.69 -0.39
C TYR A 25 8.80 5.40 -1.32
N GLY A 26 7.77 4.70 -1.77
CA GLY A 26 6.84 5.23 -2.75
C GLY A 26 5.37 5.10 -2.37
N CYS A 27 5.02 4.16 -1.49
CA CYS A 27 3.63 3.87 -1.13
C CYS A 27 2.91 5.07 -0.50
N TYR A 28 1.57 5.07 -0.57
CA TYR A 28 0.76 6.18 -0.10
C TYR A 28 -0.63 5.67 0.29
N ALA A 29 -1.15 6.13 1.43
CA ALA A 29 -2.50 5.78 1.87
C ALA A 29 -3.32 7.00 2.29
N ILE A 30 -4.64 6.90 2.08
CA ILE A 30 -5.66 7.79 2.65
C ILE A 30 -6.65 6.91 3.43
N VAL A 31 -6.92 7.28 4.68
CA VAL A 31 -7.81 6.54 5.56
C VAL A 31 -8.90 7.46 6.08
N ALA A 32 -10.14 7.19 5.76
CA ALA A 32 -11.28 7.95 6.24
C ALA A 32 -12.06 7.16 7.28
N GLY A 33 -12.29 7.77 8.44
CA GLY A 33 -13.19 7.24 9.46
C GLY A 33 -14.64 7.22 8.97
N LYS A 34 -15.48 6.38 9.58
CA LYS A 34 -16.86 6.12 9.10
C LYS A 34 -17.76 7.37 9.03
N ASP A 35 -17.54 8.35 9.91
CA ASP A 35 -18.31 9.59 9.92
C ASP A 35 -17.77 10.64 8.93
N ALA A 36 -16.58 10.41 8.39
CA ALA A 36 -15.94 11.20 7.31
C ALA A 36 -16.35 10.74 5.90
N THR A 37 -17.17 9.70 5.77
CA THR A 37 -17.59 9.11 4.50
C THR A 37 -19.07 9.31 4.22
N GLN A 38 -19.46 9.27 2.93
CA GLN A 38 -20.86 9.56 2.53
C GLN A 38 -21.83 8.48 3.00
N ASP A 39 -21.40 7.21 2.92
CA ASP A 39 -22.25 6.06 3.25
C ASP A 39 -22.03 5.51 4.67
N GLY A 40 -21.09 6.05 5.43
CA GLY A 40 -20.76 5.58 6.78
C GLY A 40 -19.80 4.40 6.82
N SER A 41 -19.20 4.03 5.70
CA SER A 41 -18.12 3.02 5.65
C SER A 41 -16.79 3.57 6.18
N VAL A 42 -15.92 2.70 6.67
CA VAL A 42 -14.50 3.00 6.77
C VAL A 42 -13.90 2.83 5.38
N LEU A 43 -13.17 3.84 4.89
CA LEU A 43 -12.52 3.80 3.59
C LEU A 43 -10.99 3.86 3.73
N ILE A 44 -10.30 3.00 2.98
CA ILE A 44 -8.84 3.06 2.83
C ILE A 44 -8.53 3.08 1.34
N ALA A 45 -7.84 4.10 0.87
CA ALA A 45 -7.18 4.08 -0.42
C ALA A 45 -5.68 3.86 -0.21
N HIS A 46 -5.07 2.96 -0.97
CA HIS A 46 -3.64 2.66 -0.88
C HIS A 46 -3.04 2.46 -2.26
N SER A 47 -1.89 3.06 -2.51
CA SER A 47 -1.08 2.80 -3.70
C SER A 47 0.22 2.14 -3.33
N GLU A 48 0.57 1.10 -4.10
CA GLU A 48 1.83 0.40 -3.96
C GLU A 48 2.79 0.82 -5.07
N LEU A 49 4.01 1.25 -4.70
CA LEU A 49 4.98 1.87 -5.61
C LEU A 49 6.34 1.16 -5.56
N ASN A 50 6.52 0.11 -6.35
CA ASN A 50 7.76 -0.67 -6.38
C ASN A 50 8.41 -0.84 -7.76
N LYS A 51 7.87 -0.25 -8.83
CA LYS A 51 8.57 -0.25 -10.11
C LYS A 51 9.88 0.57 -10.00
N PRO A 52 10.99 0.22 -10.66
CA PRO A 52 11.17 -0.82 -11.68
C PRO A 52 11.64 -2.17 -11.12
N ASP A 53 11.48 -2.43 -9.85
CA ASP A 53 11.92 -3.68 -9.27
C ASP A 53 11.26 -4.89 -9.94
N LYS A 54 11.97 -6.01 -9.97
CA LYS A 54 11.48 -7.26 -10.54
C LYS A 54 10.31 -7.76 -9.69
N CYS A 55 9.10 -7.53 -10.16
CA CYS A 55 7.87 -7.83 -9.43
C CYS A 55 6.78 -8.35 -10.37
N PHE A 56 5.82 -9.04 -9.78
CA PHE A 56 4.58 -9.45 -10.40
C PHE A 56 3.48 -9.41 -9.35
N LEU A 57 2.39 -8.70 -9.64
CA LEU A 57 1.22 -8.68 -8.76
C LEU A 57 0.36 -9.93 -8.99
N ASN A 58 0.36 -10.79 -7.99
CA ASN A 58 -0.34 -12.05 -7.98
C ASN A 58 -1.61 -11.92 -7.12
N PHE A 59 -2.73 -11.56 -7.73
CA PHE A 59 -3.98 -11.35 -6.98
C PHE A 59 -4.79 -12.63 -6.90
N ARG A 60 -5.10 -13.09 -5.68
CA ARG A 60 -5.73 -14.37 -5.45
C ARG A 60 -6.58 -14.44 -4.19
N LYS A 61 -7.47 -15.43 -4.15
CA LYS A 61 -8.24 -15.81 -2.97
C LYS A 61 -7.55 -16.96 -2.26
N ILE A 62 -7.22 -16.77 -0.99
CA ILE A 62 -6.78 -17.84 -0.10
C ILE A 62 -8.01 -18.34 0.66
N PRO A 63 -8.33 -19.63 0.63
CA PRO A 63 -9.46 -20.18 1.35
C PRO A 63 -9.19 -20.26 2.86
N ARG A 64 -10.24 -20.44 3.64
CA ARG A 64 -10.13 -20.84 5.05
C ARG A 64 -9.43 -22.21 5.12
N MET A 65 -8.53 -22.40 6.07
CA MET A 65 -7.72 -23.62 6.18
C MET A 65 -7.60 -24.08 7.62
N GLU A 66 -7.70 -25.39 7.82
CA GLU A 66 -7.34 -26.05 9.07
C GLU A 66 -5.85 -26.38 9.09
N HIS A 67 -5.22 -26.29 10.26
CA HIS A 67 -3.80 -26.55 10.47
C HIS A 67 -3.60 -27.64 11.54
N PRO A 68 -2.47 -28.38 11.50
CA PRO A 68 -2.16 -29.36 12.52
C PRO A 68 -2.12 -28.75 13.93
N GLU A 69 -2.59 -29.48 14.94
CA GLU A 69 -2.69 -28.99 16.33
C GLU A 69 -1.34 -28.47 16.90
N ASN A 70 -0.23 -29.04 16.45
CA ASN A 70 1.13 -28.60 16.84
C ASN A 70 1.85 -27.94 15.65
N GLY A 71 1.09 -27.31 14.72
CA GLY A 71 1.65 -26.60 13.58
C GLY A 71 2.54 -25.45 14.02
N MET A 72 3.64 -25.26 13.32
CA MET A 72 4.56 -24.14 13.55
C MET A 72 4.71 -23.33 12.28
N ILE A 73 4.68 -22.00 12.44
CA ILE A 73 5.05 -21.06 11.38
C ILE A 73 6.55 -20.85 11.43
N GLN A 74 7.19 -21.04 10.29
CA GLN A 74 8.59 -20.72 10.06
C GLN A 74 8.72 -19.32 9.49
N LEU A 75 9.46 -18.44 10.16
CA LEU A 75 9.83 -17.12 9.63
C LEU A 75 11.00 -17.22 8.64
N GLN A 76 11.07 -16.26 7.73
CA GLN A 76 12.10 -16.19 6.69
C GLN A 76 13.53 -16.24 7.24
N TYR A 77 13.77 -15.67 8.42
CA TYR A 77 15.11 -15.50 9.01
C TYR A 77 15.37 -16.42 10.21
N GLY A 78 14.59 -17.46 10.40
CA GLY A 78 14.86 -18.54 11.36
C GLY A 78 13.89 -18.66 12.53
N GLY A 79 13.20 -17.60 12.92
CA GLY A 79 12.23 -17.63 14.02
C GLY A 79 11.06 -18.57 13.76
N THR A 80 10.49 -19.11 14.83
CA THR A 80 9.29 -19.95 14.79
C THR A 80 8.28 -19.57 15.85
N TYR A 81 6.99 -19.78 15.54
CA TYR A 81 5.92 -19.63 16.51
C TYR A 81 4.74 -20.57 16.19
N PRO A 82 3.89 -20.88 17.18
CA PRO A 82 2.74 -21.76 16.96
C PRO A 82 1.79 -21.21 15.87
N ASP A 83 1.34 -22.10 14.99
CA ASP A 83 0.27 -21.81 14.05
C ASP A 83 -1.09 -21.80 14.76
N VAL A 84 -2.06 -21.14 14.13
CA VAL A 84 -3.47 -21.21 14.56
C VAL A 84 -4.09 -22.53 14.12
N LYS A 85 -5.12 -22.99 14.83
CA LYS A 85 -5.86 -24.20 14.50
C LYS A 85 -6.61 -24.06 13.17
N GLU A 86 -7.12 -22.85 12.92
CA GLU A 86 -7.84 -22.47 11.71
C GLU A 86 -7.42 -21.05 11.29
N SER A 87 -7.12 -20.84 10.02
CA SER A 87 -6.88 -19.53 9.45
C SER A 87 -8.04 -19.09 8.58
N TYR A 88 -8.36 -17.78 8.62
CA TYR A 88 -9.46 -17.19 7.86
C TYR A 88 -9.16 -17.11 6.37
N ALA A 89 -10.22 -17.08 5.56
CA ALA A 89 -10.11 -16.83 4.14
C ALA A 89 -9.80 -15.33 3.89
N TYR A 90 -8.98 -15.04 2.86
CA TYR A 90 -8.64 -13.65 2.51
C TYR A 90 -8.35 -13.48 1.02
N LEU A 91 -8.57 -12.25 0.53
CA LEU A 91 -8.02 -11.78 -0.73
C LEU A 91 -6.61 -11.26 -0.48
N TRP A 92 -5.70 -11.61 -1.34
CA TRP A 92 -4.30 -11.24 -1.25
C TRP A 92 -3.81 -10.67 -2.57
N SER A 93 -3.46 -9.39 -2.58
CA SER A 93 -2.66 -8.80 -3.63
C SER A 93 -1.20 -8.98 -3.24
N GLU A 94 -0.59 -10.02 -3.76
CA GLU A 94 0.74 -10.49 -3.42
C GLU A 94 1.77 -9.89 -4.38
N ASN A 95 2.78 -9.25 -3.84
CA ASN A 95 3.90 -8.75 -4.60
C ASN A 95 5.04 -9.76 -4.58
N MET A 96 5.00 -10.70 -5.53
CA MET A 96 5.94 -11.84 -5.55
C MET A 96 7.39 -11.37 -5.73
N GLY A 97 8.27 -11.97 -4.92
CA GLY A 97 9.71 -11.66 -4.92
C GLY A 97 10.11 -10.52 -3.97
N MET A 98 9.18 -9.89 -3.24
CA MET A 98 9.43 -8.73 -2.39
C MET A 98 9.02 -8.95 -0.92
N GLU A 99 9.73 -8.32 0.02
CA GLU A 99 9.41 -8.38 1.47
C GLU A 99 8.28 -7.46 1.89
N GLY A 100 7.87 -6.56 1.05
CA GLY A 100 6.88 -5.54 1.35
C GLY A 100 5.73 -5.54 0.37
N SER A 101 4.83 -4.57 0.57
CA SER A 101 3.96 -4.16 -0.52
C SER A 101 2.75 -5.03 -0.81
N ASP A 102 2.41 -5.93 0.08
CA ASP A 102 1.21 -6.73 -0.06
C ASP A 102 0.00 -6.04 0.55
N ALA A 103 -1.15 -6.20 -0.09
CA ALA A 103 -2.44 -5.79 0.44
C ALA A 103 -3.30 -7.03 0.71
N VAL A 104 -3.98 -7.04 1.86
CA VAL A 104 -4.86 -8.14 2.25
C VAL A 104 -6.18 -7.62 2.80
N ILE A 105 -7.24 -8.40 2.59
CA ILE A 105 -8.51 -8.25 3.29
C ILE A 105 -9.12 -9.64 3.54
N ASN A 106 -9.52 -9.90 4.77
CA ASN A 106 -10.05 -11.21 5.14
C ASN A 106 -11.58 -11.25 5.13
N GLU A 107 -12.13 -12.43 5.38
CA GLU A 107 -13.58 -12.71 5.37
C GLU A 107 -14.37 -11.98 6.46
N TRP A 108 -13.69 -11.41 7.47
CA TRP A 108 -14.29 -10.56 8.50
C TRP A 108 -14.27 -9.07 8.12
N GLY A 109 -13.68 -8.73 6.95
CA GLY A 109 -13.50 -7.36 6.50
C GLY A 109 -12.28 -6.66 7.14
N VAL A 110 -11.39 -7.41 7.80
CA VAL A 110 -10.14 -6.84 8.30
C VAL A 110 -9.15 -6.70 7.16
N SER A 111 -8.76 -5.46 6.86
CA SER A 111 -7.77 -5.11 5.84
C SER A 111 -6.44 -4.72 6.46
N CYS A 112 -5.35 -4.98 5.75
CA CYS A 112 -4.01 -4.55 6.15
C CYS A 112 -3.20 -4.18 4.91
N VAL A 113 -2.72 -2.94 4.89
CA VAL A 113 -1.77 -2.38 3.92
C VAL A 113 -0.63 -1.70 4.65
N SER A 114 0.44 -1.30 3.94
CA SER A 114 1.59 -0.73 4.64
C SER A 114 2.48 0.14 3.79
N ASP A 115 3.11 1.12 4.44
CA ASP A 115 4.04 2.08 3.85
C ASP A 115 5.38 2.04 4.58
N GLY A 116 6.49 1.84 3.86
CA GLY A 116 7.82 1.95 4.43
C GLY A 116 8.08 3.36 4.98
N THR A 117 8.81 3.49 6.09
CA THR A 117 9.09 4.79 6.71
C THR A 117 10.55 4.90 7.16
N PRO A 118 11.15 6.10 7.17
CA PRO A 118 12.47 6.31 7.76
C PRO A 118 12.48 6.05 9.26
N SER A 119 13.61 5.57 9.78
CA SER A 119 13.82 5.32 11.20
C SER A 119 15.18 5.82 11.66
N ARG A 120 15.29 6.21 12.94
CA ARG A 120 16.56 6.47 13.60
C ARG A 120 17.36 5.21 13.89
N GLU A 121 16.71 4.06 14.00
CA GLU A 121 17.41 2.79 14.16
C GLU A 121 18.26 2.50 12.91
N ARG A 122 19.53 2.20 13.12
CA ARG A 122 20.54 2.16 12.05
C ARG A 122 20.67 0.80 11.41
N SER A 123 21.41 -0.11 12.03
CA SER A 123 21.76 -1.40 11.46
C SER A 123 21.04 -2.56 12.14
N MET A 124 20.90 -3.67 11.43
CA MET A 124 20.36 -4.92 12.00
C MET A 124 21.31 -5.52 13.03
N GLU A 125 22.62 -5.30 12.87
CA GLU A 125 23.66 -5.75 13.77
C GLU A 125 23.53 -5.05 15.12
N ASP A 126 23.44 -3.71 15.15
CA ASP A 126 23.23 -2.93 16.37
C ASP A 126 21.95 -3.35 17.12
N LEU A 127 20.88 -3.63 16.35
CA LEU A 127 19.60 -4.08 16.93
C LEU A 127 19.69 -5.48 17.53
N LYS A 128 20.45 -6.41 16.92
CA LYS A 128 20.70 -7.74 17.47
C LYS A 128 21.51 -7.67 18.75
N GLU A 129 22.61 -6.88 18.76
CA GLU A 129 23.45 -6.66 19.93
C GLU A 129 22.67 -6.03 21.10
N ALA A 130 21.72 -5.15 20.79
CA ALA A 130 20.85 -4.52 21.77
C ALA A 130 19.66 -5.40 22.22
N GLY A 131 19.54 -6.66 21.73
CA GLY A 131 18.41 -7.55 22.04
C GLY A 131 17.07 -7.10 21.44
N GLN A 132 17.10 -6.22 20.45
CA GLN A 132 15.91 -5.70 19.77
C GLN A 132 15.45 -6.58 18.59
N ILE A 133 16.26 -7.55 18.18
CA ILE A 133 15.96 -8.55 17.18
C ILE A 133 16.29 -9.93 17.73
N GLU A 134 15.29 -10.81 17.78
CA GLU A 134 15.43 -12.22 18.15
C GLU A 134 15.12 -13.11 16.96
N ASP A 135 15.84 -14.24 16.87
CA ASP A 135 15.62 -15.27 15.84
C ASP A 135 15.50 -14.72 14.41
N GLY A 136 16.31 -13.71 14.08
CA GLY A 136 16.34 -13.07 12.78
C GLY A 136 15.28 -11.97 12.55
N GLY A 137 14.32 -11.80 13.47
CA GLY A 137 13.27 -10.77 13.38
C GLY A 137 12.10 -11.18 12.49
N ILE A 138 11.10 -10.28 12.43
CA ILE A 138 9.89 -10.47 11.63
C ILE A 138 9.70 -9.28 10.68
N GLY A 139 9.11 -9.53 9.50
CA GLY A 139 8.81 -8.50 8.50
C GLY A 139 7.55 -8.84 7.73
N PHE A 140 7.71 -9.32 6.53
CA PHE A 140 6.64 -9.70 5.59
C PHE A 140 5.44 -10.41 6.23
N ARG A 141 5.69 -11.36 7.12
CA ARG A 141 4.66 -12.22 7.69
C ARG A 141 3.59 -11.48 8.50
N LEU A 142 3.88 -10.28 9.03
CA LEU A 142 2.94 -9.54 9.87
C LEU A 142 1.56 -9.32 9.21
N ARG A 143 1.52 -8.91 7.92
CA ARG A 143 0.26 -8.70 7.19
C ARG A 143 -0.54 -9.98 7.07
N ILE A 144 0.16 -11.06 6.75
CA ILE A 144 -0.45 -12.38 6.56
C ILE A 144 -1.04 -12.88 7.88
N GLU A 145 -0.39 -12.62 9.02
CA GLU A 145 -0.94 -13.00 10.32
C GLU A 145 -2.17 -12.17 10.72
N VAL A 146 -2.22 -10.90 10.36
CA VAL A 146 -3.45 -10.09 10.49
C VAL A 146 -4.57 -10.72 9.66
N ALA A 147 -4.34 -11.00 8.38
CA ALA A 147 -5.34 -11.62 7.51
C ALA A 147 -5.83 -12.98 8.01
N ARG A 148 -4.91 -13.82 8.48
CA ARG A 148 -5.21 -15.20 8.92
C ARG A 148 -5.93 -15.29 10.26
N ARG A 149 -5.78 -14.28 11.14
CA ARG A 149 -6.10 -14.44 12.57
C ARG A 149 -7.05 -13.37 13.13
N ALA A 150 -7.10 -12.17 12.55
CA ALA A 150 -7.85 -11.06 13.11
C ALA A 150 -9.31 -11.08 12.68
N LYS A 151 -10.24 -10.85 13.60
CA LYS A 151 -11.67 -10.59 13.35
C LYS A 151 -12.01 -9.11 13.41
N THR A 152 -11.14 -8.32 14.05
CA THR A 152 -11.30 -6.88 14.17
C THR A 152 -9.96 -6.19 13.89
N ALA A 153 -10.01 -4.90 13.56
CA ALA A 153 -8.81 -4.09 13.38
C ALA A 153 -7.95 -4.08 14.65
N ARG A 154 -8.57 -3.92 15.81
CA ARG A 154 -7.89 -3.93 17.12
C ARG A 154 -7.19 -5.25 17.44
N GLU A 155 -7.79 -6.40 17.08
CA GLU A 155 -7.12 -7.70 17.17
C GLU A 155 -5.91 -7.75 16.23
N GLY A 156 -6.03 -7.23 15.01
CA GLY A 156 -4.92 -7.13 14.06
C GLY A 156 -3.74 -6.31 14.60
N VAL A 157 -4.03 -5.16 15.21
CA VAL A 157 -3.02 -4.33 15.88
C VAL A 157 -2.30 -5.09 17.00
N LYS A 158 -3.04 -5.80 17.86
CA LYS A 158 -2.46 -6.61 18.94
C LYS A 158 -1.59 -7.76 18.40
N ILE A 159 -2.03 -8.46 17.37
CA ILE A 159 -1.25 -9.53 16.73
C ILE A 159 0.09 -8.98 16.20
N VAL A 160 0.09 -7.80 15.56
CA VAL A 160 1.31 -7.14 15.11
C VAL A 160 2.21 -6.80 16.31
N GLY A 161 1.65 -6.17 17.34
CA GLY A 161 2.39 -5.79 18.57
C GLY A 161 3.05 -6.99 19.23
N GLU A 162 2.31 -8.06 19.51
CA GLU A 162 2.81 -9.28 20.15
C GLU A 162 3.96 -9.93 19.35
N LEU A 163 3.84 -10.01 18.04
CA LEU A 163 4.88 -10.58 17.18
C LEU A 163 6.12 -9.68 17.10
N VAL A 164 5.92 -8.37 17.06
CA VAL A 164 7.02 -7.39 17.06
C VAL A 164 7.75 -7.39 18.42
N GLU A 165 7.05 -7.43 19.54
CA GLU A 165 7.68 -7.54 20.88
C GLU A 165 8.45 -8.84 21.05
N LYS A 166 7.98 -9.93 20.43
CA LYS A 166 8.67 -11.22 20.48
C LYS A 166 9.93 -11.23 19.63
N PHE A 167 9.82 -10.87 18.34
CA PHE A 167 10.92 -11.08 17.37
C PHE A 167 11.68 -9.80 17.01
N GLY A 168 11.07 -8.64 17.15
CA GLY A 168 11.56 -7.37 16.62
C GLY A 168 11.28 -7.20 15.13
N SER A 169 10.76 -6.03 14.74
CA SER A 169 10.56 -5.68 13.34
C SER A 169 11.88 -5.45 12.61
N ARG A 170 12.04 -6.06 11.44
CA ARG A 170 13.20 -5.83 10.56
C ARG A 170 13.12 -4.51 9.81
N HIS A 171 11.91 -4.04 9.58
CA HIS A 171 11.61 -2.85 8.76
C HIS A 171 11.02 -1.74 9.60
N ALA A 172 11.39 -0.51 9.26
CA ALA A 172 10.61 0.63 9.69
C ALA A 172 9.44 0.79 8.74
N ILE A 173 8.21 0.69 9.25
CA ILE A 173 7.01 0.59 8.44
C ILE A 173 5.79 1.09 9.21
N ASN A 174 4.88 1.73 8.51
CA ASN A 174 3.54 2.01 9.00
C ASN A 174 2.56 0.99 8.39
N PHE A 175 1.72 0.38 9.21
CA PHE A 175 0.57 -0.37 8.74
C PHE A 175 -0.69 0.47 8.87
N VAL A 176 -1.60 0.32 7.94
CA VAL A 176 -3.01 0.66 8.10
C VAL A 176 -3.76 -0.65 8.32
N ILE A 177 -4.39 -0.79 9.48
CA ILE A 177 -5.22 -1.95 9.82
C ILE A 177 -6.62 -1.44 10.11
N ALA A 178 -7.61 -1.91 9.37
CA ALA A 178 -8.98 -1.46 9.53
C ALA A 178 -9.99 -2.60 9.39
N ASP A 179 -11.15 -2.37 9.97
CA ASP A 179 -12.36 -3.17 9.82
C ASP A 179 -13.57 -2.25 9.54
N PRO A 180 -14.79 -2.77 9.39
CA PRO A 180 -15.99 -1.95 9.16
C PRO A 180 -16.33 -0.92 10.24
N ASN A 181 -15.66 -0.92 11.38
CA ASN A 181 -15.99 -0.06 12.53
C ASN A 181 -14.89 0.95 12.85
N GLU A 182 -13.62 0.61 12.64
CA GLU A 182 -12.49 1.47 13.00
C GLU A 182 -11.26 1.21 12.12
N ALA A 183 -10.34 2.18 12.09
CA ALA A 183 -9.04 2.07 11.44
C ALA A 183 -7.92 2.53 12.39
N TRP A 184 -6.74 1.94 12.22
CA TRP A 184 -5.55 2.20 13.01
C TRP A 184 -4.32 2.41 12.13
N ILE A 185 -3.50 3.39 12.49
CA ILE A 185 -2.15 3.54 11.97
C ILE A 185 -1.18 2.93 12.98
N VAL A 186 -0.44 1.90 12.56
CA VAL A 186 0.52 1.19 13.42
C VAL A 186 1.93 1.48 12.93
N ALA A 187 2.72 2.17 13.72
CA ALA A 187 4.09 2.57 13.39
C ALA A 187 5.13 1.66 14.06
N LEU A 188 5.99 1.05 13.26
CA LEU A 188 7.11 0.21 13.67
C LEU A 188 8.43 0.88 13.29
N PRO A 189 9.30 1.27 14.26
CA PRO A 189 10.56 1.97 13.95
C PRO A 189 11.76 1.04 13.68
N LYS A 190 11.60 -0.24 13.53
CA LYS A 190 12.52 -1.39 13.67
C LYS A 190 12.74 -1.77 15.15
N GLY A 191 13.09 -3.06 15.36
CA GLY A 191 13.23 -3.61 16.72
C GLY A 191 11.88 -3.92 17.35
N LYS A 192 11.82 -3.92 18.66
CA LYS A 192 10.66 -4.37 19.46
C LYS A 192 9.67 -3.26 19.82
N GLN A 193 9.98 -2.01 19.48
CA GLN A 193 9.10 -0.89 19.79
C GLN A 193 8.00 -0.75 18.73
N TRP A 194 6.83 -0.33 19.17
CA TRP A 194 5.70 -0.03 18.28
C TRP A 194 4.70 0.90 18.97
N VAL A 195 3.94 1.61 18.16
CA VAL A 195 2.78 2.40 18.59
C VAL A 195 1.70 2.37 17.53
N ALA A 196 0.45 2.36 17.97
CA ALA A 196 -0.71 2.50 17.10
C ALA A 196 -1.59 3.63 17.58
N GLN A 197 -2.11 4.42 16.64
CA GLN A 197 -3.10 5.46 16.87
C GLN A 197 -4.34 5.18 16.05
N ARG A 198 -5.51 5.23 16.71
CA ARG A 198 -6.82 5.10 16.05
C ARG A 198 -7.09 6.32 15.19
N VAL A 199 -7.64 6.10 14.00
CA VAL A 199 -8.14 7.17 13.13
C VAL A 199 -9.46 7.67 13.72
N PRO A 200 -9.63 9.00 13.94
CA PRO A 200 -10.91 9.55 14.39
C PRO A 200 -12.03 9.25 13.40
N ASP A 201 -13.24 9.00 13.92
CA ASP A 201 -14.38 8.60 13.08
C ASP A 201 -14.78 9.67 12.05
N ASP A 202 -14.63 10.96 12.37
CA ASP A 202 -15.02 12.11 11.56
C ASP A 202 -13.85 12.79 10.81
N GLU A 203 -12.69 12.15 10.77
CA GLU A 203 -11.47 12.69 10.16
C GLU A 203 -10.84 11.74 9.14
N VAL A 204 -9.88 12.30 8.42
CA VAL A 204 -9.12 11.61 7.36
C VAL A 204 -7.63 11.70 7.66
N VAL A 205 -6.96 10.57 7.63
CA VAL A 205 -5.50 10.46 7.71
C VAL A 205 -4.92 10.36 6.31
N VAL A 206 -3.86 11.12 6.06
CA VAL A 206 -3.05 11.04 4.85
C VAL A 206 -1.67 10.53 5.24
N LEU A 207 -1.33 9.34 4.78
CA LEU A 207 -0.13 8.61 5.17
C LEU A 207 0.80 8.40 3.96
N PRO A 208 1.85 9.21 3.81
CA PRO A 208 2.96 8.90 2.92
C PRO A 208 4.04 8.11 3.68
N ASN A 209 5.22 7.94 3.06
CA ASN A 209 6.35 7.22 3.65
C ASN A 209 7.07 7.97 4.78
N VAL A 210 6.33 8.50 5.72
CA VAL A 210 6.86 9.17 6.92
C VAL A 210 6.07 8.78 8.17
N ASN A 211 6.68 8.93 9.33
CA ASN A 211 5.94 8.84 10.59
C ASN A 211 5.01 10.05 10.73
N ILE A 212 3.75 9.82 11.03
CA ILE A 212 2.72 10.86 11.21
C ILE A 212 2.16 10.93 12.63
N ILE A 213 2.30 9.85 13.42
CA ILE A 213 1.91 9.84 14.84
C ILE A 213 2.84 10.81 15.59
N GLN A 214 2.26 11.68 16.40
CA GLN A 214 2.98 12.73 17.12
C GLN A 214 2.84 12.52 18.63
N GLU A 215 1.87 13.12 19.27
CA GLU A 215 1.60 12.94 20.69
C GLU A 215 1.03 11.55 20.93
N VAL A 216 1.48 10.90 22.00
CA VAL A 216 1.08 9.53 22.36
C VAL A 216 0.69 9.49 23.82
N ASP A 217 -0.53 9.06 24.08
CA ASP A 217 -1.04 8.77 25.43
C ASP A 217 -1.42 7.29 25.54
N LEU A 218 -0.51 6.45 26.03
CA LEU A 218 -0.77 5.03 26.23
C LEU A 218 -1.77 4.72 27.35
N ALA A 219 -2.17 5.73 28.17
CA ALA A 219 -3.24 5.57 29.14
C ALA A 219 -4.63 5.64 28.46
N ASP A 220 -4.74 6.35 27.34
CA ASP A 220 -5.93 6.34 26.49
C ASP A 220 -5.94 5.11 25.58
N THR A 221 -6.26 3.97 26.14
CA THR A 221 -6.29 2.69 25.39
C THR A 221 -7.42 2.62 24.35
N ALA A 222 -8.33 3.57 24.32
CA ALA A 222 -9.33 3.67 23.26
C ALA A 222 -8.71 4.14 21.94
N ASN A 223 -7.74 5.06 22.01
CA ASN A 223 -7.12 5.70 20.86
C ASN A 223 -5.64 5.32 20.65
N PHE A 224 -4.95 4.78 21.65
CA PHE A 224 -3.56 4.39 21.54
C PHE A 224 -3.30 2.97 22.05
N LEU A 225 -2.44 2.26 21.36
CA LEU A 225 -1.84 1.00 21.77
C LEU A 225 -0.34 1.06 21.48
N GLY A 226 0.49 0.36 22.23
CA GLY A 226 1.95 0.38 21.98
C GLY A 226 2.74 -0.37 23.03
N SER A 227 4.06 -0.46 22.79
CA SER A 227 5.00 -1.04 23.72
C SER A 227 5.03 -0.25 25.02
N GLU A 228 4.94 -0.92 26.16
CA GLU A 228 4.96 -0.27 27.50
C GLU A 228 6.20 0.61 27.72
N ASN A 229 7.35 0.22 27.19
CA ASN A 229 8.61 0.92 27.33
C ASN A 229 8.95 1.89 26.17
N LEU A 230 8.01 2.23 25.31
CA LEU A 230 8.21 3.09 24.15
C LEU A 230 8.95 4.39 24.50
N ILE A 231 8.43 5.15 25.46
CA ILE A 231 9.00 6.44 25.87
C ILE A 231 10.36 6.25 26.56
N GLN A 232 10.47 5.27 27.45
CA GLN A 232 11.72 4.96 28.17
C GLN A 232 12.84 4.56 27.21
N TYR A 233 12.51 3.79 26.17
CA TYR A 233 13.46 3.38 25.15
C TYR A 233 14.00 4.60 24.39
N ALA A 234 13.13 5.50 23.95
CA ALA A 234 13.53 6.75 23.28
C ALA A 234 14.41 7.63 24.18
N THR A 235 14.07 7.76 25.47
CA THR A 235 14.86 8.50 26.47
C THR A 235 16.25 7.87 26.65
N LYS A 236 16.32 6.55 26.79
CA LYS A 236 17.59 5.82 26.92
C LYS A 236 18.50 5.98 25.69
N LYS A 237 17.89 6.08 24.51
CA LYS A 237 18.62 6.32 23.25
C LYS A 237 19.02 7.80 23.07
N GLY A 238 18.60 8.71 23.95
CA GLY A 238 18.82 10.15 23.81
C GLY A 238 18.01 10.79 22.66
N TRP A 239 16.90 10.18 22.29
CA TRP A 239 15.99 10.70 21.25
C TRP A 239 14.84 11.55 21.80
N HIS A 240 14.66 11.52 23.12
CA HIS A 240 13.69 12.28 23.88
C HIS A 240 14.27 12.68 25.22
N ASN A 241 14.11 13.94 25.62
CA ASN A 241 14.44 14.43 26.93
C ASN A 241 13.15 14.85 27.66
N PRO A 242 12.66 14.07 28.65
CA PRO A 242 11.41 14.37 29.35
C PRO A 242 11.47 15.65 30.21
N ASP A 243 12.66 16.18 30.51
CA ASP A 243 12.83 17.42 31.27
C ASP A 243 12.68 18.67 30.39
N GLU A 244 12.78 18.53 29.07
CA GLU A 244 12.75 19.64 28.10
C GLU A 244 11.47 19.69 27.28
N GLU A 245 10.86 18.55 26.96
CA GLU A 245 9.72 18.50 26.05
C GLU A 245 8.76 17.33 26.36
N SER A 246 7.48 17.48 25.95
CA SER A 246 6.54 16.37 25.92
C SER A 246 6.92 15.35 24.82
N PHE A 247 6.60 14.08 25.06
CA PHE A 247 6.93 13.03 24.11
C PHE A 247 6.19 13.21 22.77
N ASN A 248 6.98 13.18 21.69
CA ASN A 248 6.48 13.20 20.33
C ASN A 248 7.12 12.05 19.53
N TYR A 249 6.33 11.06 19.13
CA TYR A 249 6.82 9.85 18.46
C TYR A 249 7.53 10.17 17.14
N LYS A 250 6.93 11.00 16.27
CA LYS A 250 7.53 11.39 14.99
C LYS A 250 8.92 12.00 15.20
N ARG A 251 9.07 12.87 16.20
CA ARG A 251 10.36 13.50 16.53
C ARG A 251 11.35 12.52 17.13
N ALA A 252 10.89 11.64 18.02
CA ALA A 252 11.74 10.69 18.73
C ALA A 252 12.25 9.56 17.84
N TYR A 253 11.37 8.93 17.05
CA TYR A 253 11.68 7.72 16.29
C TYR A 253 11.89 7.94 14.81
N GLY A 254 11.34 9.02 14.25
CA GLY A 254 11.52 9.40 12.85
C GLY A 254 12.96 9.84 12.56
N LYS A 255 13.37 9.74 11.31
CA LYS A 255 14.67 10.25 10.89
C LYS A 255 14.66 11.78 11.00
N PRO A 256 15.62 12.39 11.73
CA PRO A 256 15.74 13.84 11.74
C PRO A 256 15.99 14.36 10.33
N LYS A 257 15.28 15.40 9.93
CA LYS A 257 15.39 16.04 8.61
C LYS A 257 15.12 15.10 7.45
N TRP A 258 13.85 14.92 7.13
CA TRP A 258 13.46 14.45 5.82
C TRP A 258 13.75 15.58 4.81
N THR A 259 14.93 15.53 4.21
CA THR A 259 15.32 16.47 3.16
C THR A 259 14.90 15.88 1.82
N GLY A 260 13.90 16.38 1.19
CA GLY A 260 13.62 15.87 -0.14
C GLY A 260 13.07 16.92 -1.08
N TRP A 261 12.02 17.61 -0.67
CA TRP A 261 11.17 18.32 -1.62
C TRP A 261 10.89 19.76 -1.21
N PHE A 262 10.87 20.04 0.10
CA PHE A 262 10.69 21.34 0.68
C PHE A 262 11.95 21.79 1.46
N GLU A 263 12.04 23.08 1.79
CA GLU A 263 13.02 23.58 2.73
C GLU A 263 12.87 22.91 4.10
N ASP A 264 13.96 22.81 4.86
CA ASP A 264 14.02 22.13 6.18
C ASP A 264 12.95 22.59 7.20
N LYS A 265 12.43 23.82 7.04
CA LYS A 265 11.36 24.35 7.90
C LYS A 265 9.99 23.69 7.68
N TYR A 266 9.80 23.06 6.54
CA TYR A 266 8.61 22.30 6.17
C TYR A 266 8.90 20.81 6.42
N ASP A 267 8.71 20.35 7.63
CA ASP A 267 9.00 18.97 8.01
C ASP A 267 7.83 18.04 7.63
N CYS A 268 7.52 17.97 6.34
CA CYS A 268 6.45 17.16 5.78
C CYS A 268 6.82 16.57 4.41
N ASP A 269 6.15 15.47 4.06
CA ASP A 269 6.17 14.92 2.71
C ASP A 269 5.19 15.71 1.81
N PRO A 270 5.56 16.07 0.57
CA PRO A 270 4.67 16.80 -0.35
C PRO A 270 3.32 16.10 -0.58
N ARG A 271 3.29 14.77 -0.60
CA ARG A 271 2.05 14.00 -0.79
C ARG A 271 1.13 14.10 0.43
N GLN A 272 1.68 14.22 1.67
CA GLN A 272 0.85 14.48 2.85
C GLN A 272 0.18 15.85 2.74
N TRP A 273 0.98 16.88 2.40
CA TRP A 273 0.47 18.22 2.18
C TRP A 273 -0.58 18.27 1.07
N ARG A 274 -0.30 17.67 -0.09
CA ARG A 274 -1.22 17.63 -1.23
C ARG A 274 -2.51 16.87 -0.90
N GLY A 275 -2.40 15.70 -0.28
CA GLY A 275 -3.56 14.90 0.11
C GLY A 275 -4.45 15.63 1.12
N GLN A 276 -3.88 16.29 2.13
CA GLN A 276 -4.65 17.12 3.06
C GLN A 276 -5.30 18.31 2.36
N TRP A 277 -4.61 18.94 1.39
CA TRP A 277 -5.20 19.96 0.53
C TRP A 277 -6.45 19.44 -0.22
N LEU A 278 -6.34 18.30 -0.89
CA LEU A 278 -7.43 17.72 -1.69
C LEU A 278 -8.62 17.27 -0.83
N VAL A 279 -8.34 16.85 0.41
CA VAL A 279 -9.36 16.42 1.38
C VAL A 279 -10.08 17.62 2.02
N THR A 280 -9.36 18.69 2.35
CA THR A 280 -9.90 19.83 3.08
C THR A 280 -10.42 20.97 2.19
N GLY A 281 -10.20 20.86 0.86
CA GLY A 281 -10.47 21.98 -0.06
C GLY A 281 -9.61 23.23 0.16
N ASN A 282 -8.75 23.22 1.19
CA ASN A 282 -7.84 24.32 1.48
C ASN A 282 -6.56 24.19 0.66
N ARG A 283 -6.27 25.16 -0.20
CA ARG A 283 -5.22 25.13 -1.23
C ARG A 283 -4.04 26.10 -0.92
N PRO A 284 -3.28 25.91 0.16
CA PRO A 284 -2.13 26.75 0.44
C PRO A 284 -1.03 26.51 -0.61
N GLN A 285 -0.33 27.55 -1.03
CA GLN A 285 0.78 27.43 -2.00
C GLN A 285 2.00 26.69 -1.42
N LEU A 286 2.14 26.71 -0.10
CA LEU A 286 3.19 26.03 0.66
C LEU A 286 2.58 25.40 1.91
N PRO A 287 3.16 24.31 2.44
CA PRO A 287 2.72 23.74 3.72
C PRO A 287 2.99 24.73 4.87
N PRO A 288 2.32 24.57 6.01
CA PRO A 288 2.71 25.27 7.24
C PRO A 288 4.11 24.83 7.68
N GLU A 289 4.79 25.69 8.45
CA GLU A 289 6.07 25.33 9.06
C GLU A 289 5.86 24.22 10.12
N GLY A 290 6.82 23.29 10.24
CA GLY A 290 6.78 22.18 11.17
C GLY A 290 5.99 20.97 10.65
N PHE A 291 5.42 20.22 11.58
CA PHE A 291 4.69 18.98 11.26
C PHE A 291 3.26 19.28 10.81
N LEU A 292 2.80 18.55 9.80
CA LEU A 292 1.38 18.50 9.45
C LEU A 292 0.61 17.69 10.51
N PRO A 293 -0.69 17.99 10.74
CA PRO A 293 -1.50 17.24 11.68
C PRO A 293 -1.61 15.76 11.29
N PHE A 294 -1.83 14.89 12.28
CA PHE A 294 -2.06 13.45 12.10
C PHE A 294 -3.26 13.19 11.18
N SER A 295 -4.37 13.88 11.42
CA SER A 295 -5.60 13.77 10.65
C SER A 295 -6.23 15.14 10.43
N VAL A 296 -7.14 15.23 9.47
CA VAL A 296 -7.87 16.46 9.12
C VAL A 296 -9.35 16.17 8.88
N LYS A 297 -10.22 17.15 9.15
CA LYS A 297 -11.63 17.06 8.78
C LYS A 297 -11.79 17.33 7.29
N PRO A 298 -12.49 16.47 6.54
CA PRO A 298 -12.76 16.73 5.14
C PRO A 298 -13.78 17.87 5.00
N ASP A 299 -13.66 18.66 3.92
CA ASP A 299 -14.65 19.68 3.57
C ASP A 299 -15.97 19.05 3.09
N GLN A 300 -15.88 17.90 2.47
CA GLN A 300 -17.00 17.06 2.06
C GLN A 300 -16.71 15.60 2.42
N LYS A 301 -17.75 14.87 2.81
CA LYS A 301 -17.64 13.44 3.08
C LYS A 301 -17.14 12.68 1.85
N LEU A 302 -16.19 11.78 2.05
CA LEU A 302 -15.55 11.03 0.99
C LEU A 302 -16.38 9.81 0.57
N ASP A 303 -16.16 9.39 -0.67
CA ASP A 303 -16.65 8.16 -1.26
C ASP A 303 -15.56 7.49 -2.12
N VAL A 304 -15.84 6.32 -2.68
CA VAL A 304 -14.88 5.60 -3.56
C VAL A 304 -14.51 6.45 -4.78
N PRO A 305 -15.45 7.10 -5.51
CA PRO A 305 -15.11 8.01 -6.61
C PRO A 305 -14.17 9.14 -6.22
N LYS A 306 -14.40 9.78 -5.07
CA LYS A 306 -13.54 10.89 -4.61
C LYS A 306 -12.15 10.42 -4.23
N LEU A 307 -12.03 9.27 -3.58
CA LEU A 307 -10.72 8.67 -3.30
C LEU A 307 -9.98 8.29 -4.59
N ARG A 308 -10.68 7.72 -5.58
CA ARG A 308 -10.13 7.43 -6.90
C ARG A 308 -9.58 8.69 -7.59
N GLU A 309 -10.30 9.81 -7.51
CA GLU A 309 -9.83 11.11 -8.02
C GLU A 309 -8.53 11.55 -7.31
N ILE A 310 -8.50 11.52 -5.97
CA ILE A 310 -7.31 11.92 -5.20
C ILE A 310 -6.11 11.00 -5.51
N MET A 311 -6.34 9.69 -5.62
CA MET A 311 -5.28 8.73 -5.93
C MET A 311 -4.73 8.87 -7.37
N SER A 312 -5.42 9.62 -8.23
CA SER A 312 -4.99 9.94 -9.60
C SER A 312 -4.21 11.26 -9.71
N ASP A 313 -3.98 11.95 -8.61
CA ASP A 313 -3.37 13.29 -8.59
C ASP A 313 -1.86 13.24 -8.91
N HIS A 314 -1.42 14.09 -9.84
CA HIS A 314 -0.03 14.22 -10.27
C HIS A 314 0.59 15.53 -9.77
N MET A 315 0.07 16.11 -8.69
CA MET A 315 0.49 17.37 -8.12
C MET A 315 0.17 18.57 -9.03
N GLU A 316 -0.91 18.48 -9.81
CA GLU A 316 -1.35 19.52 -10.74
C GLU A 316 -1.48 20.89 -10.03
N GLU A 317 -1.27 21.98 -10.76
CA GLU A 317 -1.26 23.35 -10.23
C GLU A 317 -0.13 23.64 -9.23
N THR A 318 0.84 22.74 -9.06
CA THR A 318 2.01 22.94 -8.19
C THR A 318 3.32 22.95 -8.99
N LYS A 319 4.43 23.32 -8.35
CA LYS A 319 5.77 23.20 -8.95
C LYS A 319 6.24 21.76 -9.18
N PHE A 320 5.50 20.76 -8.70
CA PHE A 320 5.80 19.33 -8.83
C PHE A 320 5.01 18.66 -9.96
N ASP A 321 4.16 19.41 -10.65
CA ASP A 321 3.32 18.92 -11.74
C ASP A 321 4.17 18.35 -12.90
N LYS A 322 3.87 17.13 -13.32
CA LYS A 322 4.48 16.44 -14.47
C LYS A 322 3.50 16.21 -15.63
N THR A 323 2.28 16.71 -15.52
CA THR A 323 1.28 16.55 -16.58
C THR A 323 1.50 17.50 -17.75
N GLU A 324 2.51 18.40 -17.63
CA GLU A 324 2.87 19.38 -18.63
C GLU A 324 4.35 19.29 -19.02
N GLY A 325 4.72 19.93 -20.13
CA GLY A 325 6.11 20.08 -20.57
C GLY A 325 6.61 18.91 -21.41
N TYR A 326 7.66 18.24 -20.97
CA TYR A 326 8.33 17.17 -21.72
C TYR A 326 7.34 16.08 -22.17
N LYS A 327 7.34 15.76 -23.46
CA LYS A 327 6.41 14.78 -24.10
C LYS A 327 4.91 15.07 -23.89
N ASN A 328 4.51 16.35 -23.77
CA ASN A 328 3.17 16.76 -23.38
C ASN A 328 2.70 16.18 -22.02
N GLY A 329 3.62 16.16 -21.05
CA GLY A 329 3.47 15.47 -19.79
C GLY A 329 3.92 14.00 -19.86
N SER A 330 4.54 13.54 -18.80
CA SER A 330 5.01 12.15 -18.65
C SER A 330 5.07 11.78 -17.17
N PRO A 331 3.90 11.76 -16.48
CA PRO A 331 3.86 11.56 -15.03
C PRO A 331 4.40 10.19 -14.59
N HIS A 332 4.38 9.19 -15.48
CA HIS A 332 4.84 7.83 -15.21
C HIS A 332 6.12 7.46 -15.97
N ASP A 333 6.87 8.45 -16.50
CA ASP A 333 8.17 8.19 -17.14
C ASP A 333 9.22 7.83 -16.08
N MET A 334 9.56 6.57 -15.99
CA MET A 334 10.54 6.03 -15.04
C MET A 334 11.96 6.58 -15.25
N MET A 335 12.27 7.10 -16.43
CA MET A 335 13.56 7.72 -16.75
C MET A 335 13.56 9.23 -16.48
N GLY A 336 12.40 9.79 -16.21
CA GLY A 336 12.23 11.19 -15.90
C GLY A 336 12.62 11.56 -14.45
N PRO A 337 12.69 12.85 -14.11
CA PRO A 337 12.91 13.27 -12.74
C PRO A 337 11.71 12.87 -11.85
N ARG A 338 11.99 12.24 -10.72
CA ARG A 338 10.97 11.86 -9.73
C ARG A 338 10.36 13.11 -9.10
N ASN A 339 9.04 13.15 -8.98
CA ASN A 339 8.33 14.28 -8.40
C ASN A 339 7.58 13.98 -7.10
N GLY A 340 7.48 12.68 -6.70
CA GLY A 340 6.77 12.28 -5.49
C GLY A 340 5.27 12.58 -5.56
N ALA A 341 4.65 12.43 -6.72
CA ALA A 341 3.22 12.55 -6.88
C ALA A 341 2.46 11.44 -6.12
N ILE A 342 1.17 11.62 -5.95
CA ILE A 342 0.28 10.58 -5.40
C ILE A 342 0.13 9.46 -6.44
N CYS A 343 -0.18 9.82 -7.69
CA CYS A 343 -0.08 8.94 -8.83
C CYS A 343 1.31 9.09 -9.46
N ASP A 344 2.14 8.09 -9.30
CA ASP A 344 3.59 8.15 -9.55
C ASP A 344 3.98 7.06 -10.56
N GLU A 345 5.13 7.23 -11.21
CA GLU A 345 5.67 6.30 -12.21
C GLU A 345 5.87 4.87 -11.68
N ARG A 346 5.86 4.66 -10.38
CA ARG A 346 6.12 3.36 -9.77
C ARG A 346 4.85 2.64 -9.31
N ASN A 347 3.67 3.20 -9.55
CA ASN A 347 2.43 2.57 -9.18
C ASN A 347 2.30 1.18 -9.81
N GLN A 348 2.15 0.16 -8.96
CA GLN A 348 1.87 -1.21 -9.37
C GLN A 348 0.41 -1.54 -9.20
N GLU A 349 -0.21 -0.94 -8.18
CA GLU A 349 -1.57 -1.15 -7.78
C GLU A 349 -2.11 0.06 -7.05
N VAL A 350 -3.39 0.34 -7.22
CA VAL A 350 -4.17 1.16 -6.30
C VAL A 350 -5.38 0.36 -5.85
N GLY A 351 -5.58 0.27 -4.54
CA GLY A 351 -6.72 -0.38 -3.93
C GLY A 351 -7.53 0.58 -3.08
N ILE A 352 -8.86 0.51 -3.15
CA ILE A 352 -9.75 1.21 -2.24
C ILE A 352 -10.60 0.16 -1.52
N PHE A 353 -10.45 0.06 -0.20
CA PHE A 353 -11.24 -0.82 0.63
C PHE A 353 -12.44 -0.05 1.16
N GLN A 354 -13.65 -0.50 0.82
CA GLN A 354 -14.92 0.01 1.33
C GLN A 354 -15.44 -1.00 2.35
N LEU A 355 -15.42 -0.62 3.63
CA LEU A 355 -15.70 -1.49 4.76
C LEU A 355 -16.98 -1.05 5.47
N ARG A 356 -18.07 -1.80 5.29
CA ARG A 356 -19.43 -1.42 5.74
C ARG A 356 -19.94 -2.38 6.81
N SER A 357 -20.30 -1.84 7.99
CA SER A 357 -20.71 -2.62 9.15
C SER A 357 -22.18 -3.06 9.14
N TRP A 358 -23.04 -2.46 8.30
CA TRP A 358 -24.47 -2.76 8.23
C TRP A 358 -24.85 -3.89 7.27
N LEU A 359 -23.87 -4.46 6.59
CA LEU A 359 -24.00 -5.64 5.73
C LEU A 359 -23.14 -6.79 6.26
N PRO A 360 -23.49 -8.05 5.96
CA PRO A 360 -22.55 -9.16 6.19
C PRO A 360 -21.21 -8.86 5.51
N PRO A 361 -20.06 -9.14 6.14
CA PRO A 361 -18.75 -8.79 5.57
C PRO A 361 -18.54 -9.32 4.15
N ALA A 362 -19.09 -10.50 3.84
CA ALA A 362 -19.03 -11.10 2.48
C ALA A 362 -19.57 -10.17 1.38
N ILE A 363 -20.51 -9.29 1.72
CA ILE A 363 -21.17 -8.33 0.82
C ILE A 363 -20.71 -6.91 1.13
N GLY A 364 -20.63 -6.57 2.42
CA GLY A 364 -20.34 -5.21 2.89
C GLY A 364 -18.90 -4.76 2.69
N CYS A 365 -17.96 -5.69 2.54
CA CYS A 365 -16.55 -5.37 2.39
C CYS A 365 -16.11 -5.61 0.95
N VAL A 366 -15.71 -4.53 0.28
CA VAL A 366 -15.31 -4.54 -1.13
C VAL A 366 -13.90 -3.99 -1.27
N TYR A 367 -13.06 -4.73 -1.98
CA TYR A 367 -11.77 -4.28 -2.45
C TYR A 367 -11.89 -3.81 -3.90
N TRP A 368 -12.05 -2.50 -4.10
CA TRP A 368 -11.97 -1.86 -5.39
C TRP A 368 -10.51 -1.81 -5.80
N ARG A 369 -10.14 -2.53 -6.85
CA ARG A 369 -8.74 -2.74 -7.19
C ARG A 369 -8.43 -2.36 -8.63
N SER A 370 -7.39 -1.57 -8.83
CA SER A 370 -6.76 -1.34 -10.13
C SER A 370 -5.37 -1.96 -10.17
N THR A 371 -4.84 -2.15 -11.37
CA THR A 371 -3.45 -2.54 -11.63
C THR A 371 -2.76 -1.42 -12.37
N ALA A 372 -1.48 -1.14 -12.08
CA ALA A 372 -0.70 -0.02 -12.60
C ALA A 372 -1.20 1.35 -12.12
N ALA A 373 -0.80 2.46 -12.77
CA ALA A 373 -1.22 3.81 -12.39
C ALA A 373 -2.72 4.02 -12.62
N ILE A 374 -3.42 4.43 -11.57
CA ILE A 374 -4.89 4.50 -11.57
C ILE A 374 -5.45 5.52 -12.55
N CYS A 375 -4.71 6.57 -12.92
CA CYS A 375 -5.17 7.57 -13.89
C CYS A 375 -5.40 6.96 -15.28
N SER A 376 -4.61 5.95 -15.66
CA SER A 376 -4.71 5.19 -16.92
C SER A 376 -5.35 3.82 -16.76
N SER A 377 -5.78 3.47 -15.53
CA SER A 377 -6.36 2.16 -15.20
C SER A 377 -7.77 2.30 -14.61
N VAL A 378 -8.38 1.18 -14.24
CA VAL A 378 -9.77 1.08 -13.79
C VAL A 378 -9.89 0.31 -12.49
N LEU A 379 -10.79 0.75 -11.62
CA LEU A 379 -11.19 0.02 -10.42
C LEU A 379 -12.21 -1.07 -10.76
N THR A 380 -11.95 -2.29 -10.30
CA THR A 380 -12.88 -3.41 -10.38
C THR A 380 -13.27 -3.90 -8.99
N PRO A 381 -14.56 -4.24 -8.74
CA PRO A 381 -15.04 -4.59 -7.40
C PRO A 381 -14.75 -6.07 -7.05
N TRP A 382 -14.07 -6.29 -5.94
CA TRP A 382 -13.81 -7.61 -5.37
C TRP A 382 -14.43 -7.73 -3.99
N TYR A 383 -15.59 -8.36 -3.92
CA TYR A 383 -16.23 -8.66 -2.64
C TYR A 383 -15.44 -9.70 -1.85
N VAL A 384 -15.32 -9.53 -0.54
CA VAL A 384 -14.56 -10.52 0.26
C VAL A 384 -15.22 -11.91 0.26
N GLY A 385 -16.52 -11.99 -0.06
CA GLY A 385 -17.27 -13.23 -0.21
C GLY A 385 -16.97 -14.03 -1.48
N VAL A 386 -16.15 -13.54 -2.43
CA VAL A 386 -15.82 -14.30 -3.64
C VAL A 386 -15.02 -15.56 -3.32
N LYS A 387 -15.22 -16.60 -4.14
CA LYS A 387 -14.54 -17.89 -4.00
C LYS A 387 -13.21 -17.98 -4.73
N SER A 388 -13.05 -17.22 -5.82
CA SER A 388 -11.87 -17.29 -6.70
C SER A 388 -11.67 -16.03 -7.52
N VAL A 389 -10.45 -15.86 -7.99
CA VAL A 389 -10.01 -14.81 -8.92
C VAL A 389 -9.70 -15.47 -10.28
N PRO A 390 -9.93 -14.81 -11.44
CA PRO A 390 -9.57 -15.35 -12.75
C PRO A 390 -8.06 -15.56 -12.90
N SER A 391 -7.65 -16.58 -13.65
CA SER A 391 -6.24 -16.91 -13.91
C SER A 391 -5.46 -15.79 -14.61
N ALA A 392 -6.13 -14.84 -15.26
CA ALA A 392 -5.51 -13.64 -15.81
C ALA A 392 -4.87 -12.72 -14.72
N TYR A 393 -5.32 -12.81 -13.48
CA TYR A 393 -4.85 -11.96 -12.37
C TYR A 393 -3.81 -12.63 -11.47
N HIS A 394 -3.52 -13.91 -11.65
CA HIS A 394 -2.56 -14.67 -10.85
C HIS A 394 -1.77 -15.67 -11.67
N VAL A 395 -0.70 -16.18 -11.09
CA VAL A 395 0.01 -17.37 -11.57
C VAL A 395 -0.51 -18.61 -10.86
N ASP A 396 -0.41 -19.76 -11.52
CA ASP A 396 -0.77 -21.03 -10.92
C ASP A 396 0.29 -21.44 -9.89
N ILE A 397 -0.11 -21.51 -8.62
CA ILE A 397 0.74 -21.92 -7.50
C ILE A 397 0.26 -23.29 -7.03
N PRO A 398 1.18 -24.27 -6.93
CA PRO A 398 0.83 -25.56 -6.35
C PRO A 398 0.18 -25.40 -4.97
N PRO A 399 -0.92 -26.13 -4.66
CA PRO A 399 -1.66 -25.94 -3.41
C PRO A 399 -0.80 -26.02 -2.15
N GLU A 400 0.19 -26.92 -2.13
CA GLU A 400 1.12 -27.10 -1.02
C GLU A 400 2.10 -25.92 -0.83
N LYS A 401 2.19 -25.03 -1.81
CA LYS A 401 3.03 -23.82 -1.79
C LYS A 401 2.23 -22.52 -1.63
N ASN A 402 0.93 -22.62 -1.60
CA ASN A 402 0.00 -21.49 -1.71
C ASN A 402 0.23 -20.37 -0.66
N VAL A 403 0.71 -20.72 0.53
CA VAL A 403 0.98 -19.76 1.63
C VAL A 403 2.42 -19.86 2.13
N LYS A 404 3.30 -20.53 1.39
CA LYS A 404 4.71 -20.67 1.81
C LYS A 404 5.52 -19.45 1.47
N THR A 405 6.15 -18.88 2.47
CA THR A 405 7.04 -17.73 2.39
C THR A 405 8.18 -17.94 1.36
N ASP A 406 8.72 -19.16 1.29
CA ASP A 406 9.79 -19.49 0.33
C ASP A 406 9.34 -19.30 -1.13
N TYR A 407 8.12 -19.72 -1.49
CA TYR A 407 7.61 -19.54 -2.84
C TYR A 407 7.33 -18.06 -3.17
N HIS A 408 6.90 -17.29 -2.19
CA HIS A 408 6.71 -15.85 -2.32
C HIS A 408 8.03 -15.13 -2.64
N PHE A 409 9.11 -15.45 -1.91
CA PHE A 409 10.42 -14.79 -2.09
C PHE A 409 11.24 -15.34 -3.24
N ASN A 410 11.07 -16.61 -3.58
CA ASN A 410 11.80 -17.30 -4.63
C ASN A 410 10.86 -17.93 -5.66
N PRO A 411 9.99 -17.14 -6.31
CA PRO A 411 9.14 -17.66 -7.35
C PRO A 411 9.97 -18.08 -8.56
N PRO A 412 9.47 -19.01 -9.39
CA PRO A 412 10.14 -19.36 -10.64
C PRO A 412 10.35 -18.13 -11.53
N GLU A 413 11.50 -18.01 -12.20
CA GLU A 413 11.84 -16.89 -13.10
C GLU A 413 10.74 -16.57 -14.11
N LYS A 414 10.08 -17.59 -14.66
CA LYS A 414 8.99 -17.44 -15.64
C LYS A 414 7.82 -16.57 -15.15
N VAL A 415 7.67 -16.36 -13.82
CA VAL A 415 6.64 -15.49 -13.26
C VAL A 415 6.86 -14.04 -13.68
N PHE A 416 8.11 -13.66 -13.91
CA PHE A 416 8.52 -12.31 -14.29
C PHE A 416 8.66 -12.12 -15.82
N GLU A 417 8.39 -13.15 -16.61
CA GLU A 417 8.39 -13.05 -18.07
C GLU A 417 7.08 -12.38 -18.54
N TYR A 418 7.20 -11.58 -19.59
CA TYR A 418 6.03 -10.92 -20.18
C TYR A 418 5.03 -11.95 -20.71
N ASP A 419 3.78 -11.81 -20.31
CA ASP A 419 2.65 -12.62 -20.75
C ASP A 419 1.42 -11.72 -20.97
N GLU A 420 1.06 -11.48 -22.22
CA GLU A 420 -0.07 -10.62 -22.60
C GLU A 420 -1.43 -11.14 -22.09
N SER A 421 -1.52 -12.39 -21.67
CA SER A 421 -2.72 -12.96 -21.05
C SER A 421 -2.91 -12.53 -19.59
N LYS A 422 -1.89 -11.92 -18.98
CA LYS A 422 -1.91 -11.50 -17.59
C LYS A 422 -2.24 -10.02 -17.45
N ALA A 423 -3.19 -9.73 -16.59
CA ALA A 423 -3.67 -8.38 -16.29
C ALA A 423 -2.51 -7.43 -15.92
N PHE A 424 -1.58 -7.87 -15.06
CA PHE A 424 -0.42 -7.09 -14.67
C PHE A 424 0.34 -6.52 -15.87
N TRP A 425 0.69 -7.36 -16.84
CA TRP A 425 1.44 -6.92 -18.00
C TRP A 425 0.63 -6.04 -18.96
N LEU A 426 -0.65 -6.34 -19.11
CA LEU A 426 -1.50 -5.60 -20.05
C LEU A 426 -1.80 -4.18 -19.55
N TYR A 427 -2.11 -4.01 -18.26
CA TYR A 427 -2.32 -2.68 -17.68
C TYR A 427 -1.04 -1.84 -17.67
N ASN A 428 0.13 -2.45 -17.39
CA ASN A 428 1.41 -1.76 -17.49
C ASN A 428 1.74 -1.36 -18.94
N ALA A 429 1.37 -2.17 -19.92
CA ALA A 429 1.53 -1.80 -21.34
C ALA A 429 0.65 -0.59 -21.71
N LEU A 430 -0.58 -0.52 -21.20
CA LEU A 430 -1.45 0.65 -21.41
C LEU A 430 -0.85 1.92 -20.79
N GLU A 431 -0.41 1.86 -19.53
CA GLU A 431 0.23 2.98 -18.85
C GLU A 431 1.43 3.52 -19.62
N ASN A 432 2.34 2.64 -20.05
CA ASN A 432 3.51 3.03 -20.83
C ASN A 432 3.15 3.66 -22.18
N LEU A 433 2.09 3.16 -22.86
CA LEU A 433 1.62 3.75 -24.12
C LEU A 433 0.96 5.12 -23.90
N VAL A 434 0.26 5.31 -22.78
CA VAL A 434 -0.31 6.61 -22.42
C VAL A 434 0.81 7.66 -22.25
N ASP A 435 1.91 7.29 -21.61
CA ASP A 435 3.04 8.18 -21.32
C ASP A 435 3.89 8.56 -22.56
N ILE A 436 3.68 7.93 -23.70
CA ILE A 436 4.35 8.35 -24.95
C ILE A 436 3.96 9.79 -25.33
N ASP A 437 2.69 10.16 -25.10
CA ASP A 437 2.13 11.50 -25.34
C ASP A 437 0.95 11.69 -24.37
N TYR A 438 1.28 11.93 -23.11
CA TYR A 438 0.34 11.80 -21.98
C TYR A 438 -0.97 12.58 -22.19
N LYS A 439 -0.91 13.89 -22.43
CA LYS A 439 -2.12 14.72 -22.62
C LYS A 439 -3.05 14.19 -23.70
N ASN A 440 -2.49 13.86 -24.86
CA ASN A 440 -3.29 13.42 -26.00
C ASN A 440 -3.78 11.97 -25.88
N ASN A 441 -3.12 11.15 -25.05
CA ASN A 441 -3.49 9.75 -24.87
C ASN A 441 -4.45 9.57 -23.70
N ILE A 442 -4.26 10.29 -22.60
CA ILE A 442 -5.12 10.18 -21.41
C ILE A 442 -6.56 10.64 -21.71
N GLU A 443 -6.74 11.60 -22.62
CA GLU A 443 -8.05 12.05 -23.10
C GLU A 443 -8.85 10.96 -23.84
N ASN A 444 -8.17 9.94 -24.37
CA ASN A 444 -8.82 8.80 -25.00
C ASN A 444 -9.06 7.62 -24.03
N VAL A 445 -8.28 7.53 -22.97
CA VAL A 445 -8.31 6.40 -22.01
C VAL A 445 -9.21 6.70 -20.81
N GLN A 446 -9.03 7.84 -20.18
CA GLN A 446 -9.74 8.19 -18.95
C GLN A 446 -11.27 8.25 -19.08
N PRO A 447 -11.88 8.76 -20.18
CA PRO A 447 -13.33 8.73 -20.33
C PRO A 447 -13.91 7.32 -20.37
N VAL A 448 -13.19 6.37 -20.96
CA VAL A 448 -13.62 4.95 -21.00
C VAL A 448 -13.71 4.39 -19.59
N TRP A 449 -12.68 4.61 -18.79
CA TRP A 449 -12.65 4.14 -17.42
C TRP A 449 -13.66 4.85 -16.51
N LYS A 450 -13.83 6.16 -16.68
CA LYS A 450 -14.86 6.92 -15.94
C LYS A 450 -16.27 6.42 -16.20
N GLU A 451 -16.60 6.07 -17.43
CA GLU A 451 -17.95 5.52 -17.73
C GLU A 451 -18.09 4.09 -17.22
N PHE A 452 -17.06 3.24 -17.36
CA PHE A 452 -17.04 1.90 -16.79
C PHE A 452 -17.28 1.93 -15.27
N GLU A 453 -16.47 2.69 -14.53
CA GLU A 453 -16.59 2.81 -13.07
C GLU A 453 -17.93 3.40 -12.64
N LYS A 454 -18.46 4.38 -13.38
CA LYS A 454 -19.77 4.99 -13.11
C LYS A 454 -20.92 3.98 -13.24
N GLU A 455 -20.83 3.07 -14.19
CA GLU A 455 -21.80 1.98 -14.34
C GLU A 455 -21.69 1.01 -13.15
N GLU A 456 -20.47 0.63 -12.76
CA GLU A 456 -20.22 -0.20 -11.59
C GLU A 456 -20.79 0.40 -10.29
N TYR A 457 -20.56 1.69 -10.05
CA TYR A 457 -21.09 2.37 -8.86
C TYR A 457 -22.63 2.42 -8.85
N LYS A 458 -23.27 2.51 -10.03
CA LYS A 458 -24.74 2.44 -10.13
C LYS A 458 -25.28 1.02 -9.92
N LEU A 459 -24.53 0.00 -10.39
CA LEU A 459 -24.92 -1.40 -10.24
C LEU A 459 -24.69 -1.91 -8.81
N GLN A 460 -23.73 -1.37 -8.08
CA GLN A 460 -23.36 -1.85 -6.74
C GLN A 460 -24.58 -2.07 -5.82
N PRO A 461 -25.51 -1.13 -5.62
CA PRO A 461 -26.67 -1.36 -4.75
C PRO A 461 -27.57 -2.51 -5.22
N VAL A 462 -27.75 -2.65 -6.53
CA VAL A 462 -28.60 -3.70 -7.12
C VAL A 462 -27.98 -5.08 -6.93
N ILE A 463 -26.67 -5.19 -7.14
CA ILE A 463 -25.89 -6.42 -6.93
C ILE A 463 -25.94 -6.82 -5.45
N GLU A 464 -25.77 -5.87 -4.55
CA GLU A 464 -25.74 -6.10 -3.10
C GLU A 464 -27.11 -6.47 -2.53
N ASP A 465 -28.18 -5.84 -3.00
CA ASP A 465 -29.55 -6.21 -2.63
C ASP A 465 -29.84 -7.67 -3.02
N LYS A 466 -29.46 -8.07 -4.24
CA LYS A 466 -29.60 -9.46 -4.66
C LYS A 466 -28.68 -10.40 -3.88
N ALA A 467 -27.44 -10.02 -3.64
CA ALA A 467 -26.52 -10.79 -2.83
C ALA A 467 -27.05 -11.01 -1.41
N LEU A 468 -27.64 -9.97 -0.80
CA LEU A 468 -28.24 -10.06 0.55
C LEU A 468 -29.43 -11.01 0.61
N GLN A 469 -30.28 -11.03 -0.43
CA GLN A 469 -31.37 -12.01 -0.54
C GLN A 469 -30.78 -13.43 -0.58
N LEU A 470 -29.81 -13.68 -1.47
CA LEU A 470 -29.17 -14.98 -1.61
C LEU A 470 -28.44 -15.40 -0.33
N TYR A 471 -27.77 -14.47 0.34
CA TYR A 471 -27.05 -14.74 1.59
C TYR A 471 -27.96 -15.25 2.72
N ARG A 472 -29.21 -14.73 2.78
CA ARG A 472 -30.21 -15.18 3.76
C ARG A 472 -30.77 -16.57 3.45
N GLU A 473 -30.81 -16.94 2.18
CA GLU A 473 -31.33 -18.23 1.72
C GLU A 473 -30.22 -19.29 1.72
N ASP A 474 -29.08 -18.97 1.12
CA ASP A 474 -27.92 -19.84 0.95
C ASP A 474 -26.65 -18.96 0.79
N PRO A 475 -25.81 -18.82 1.84
CA PRO A 475 -24.55 -18.08 1.78
C PRO A 475 -23.58 -18.55 0.69
N GLU A 476 -23.63 -19.85 0.34
CA GLU A 476 -22.76 -20.43 -0.70
C GLU A 476 -23.21 -20.01 -2.11
N LEU A 477 -24.51 -19.88 -2.32
CA LEU A 477 -25.07 -19.35 -3.56
C LEU A 477 -24.76 -17.85 -3.70
N CYS A 478 -24.82 -17.09 -2.59
CA CYS A 478 -24.38 -15.68 -2.57
C CYS A 478 -22.91 -15.57 -2.99
N ALA A 479 -22.02 -16.38 -2.40
CA ALA A 479 -20.60 -16.37 -2.75
C ALA A 479 -20.37 -16.71 -4.24
N THR A 480 -21.15 -17.63 -4.79
CA THR A 480 -21.13 -17.97 -6.23
C THR A 480 -21.55 -16.77 -7.08
N TYR A 481 -22.64 -16.11 -6.71
CA TYR A 481 -23.16 -14.93 -7.40
C TYR A 481 -22.13 -13.78 -7.42
N LEU A 482 -21.58 -13.41 -6.25
CA LEU A 482 -20.55 -12.38 -6.14
C LEU A 482 -19.27 -12.75 -6.92
N THR A 483 -18.91 -14.03 -6.94
CA THR A 483 -17.77 -14.52 -7.73
C THR A 483 -17.98 -14.29 -9.22
N HIS A 484 -19.15 -14.62 -9.75
CA HIS A 484 -19.46 -14.42 -11.16
C HIS A 484 -19.48 -12.93 -11.52
N TYR A 485 -20.05 -12.10 -10.67
CA TYR A 485 -20.06 -10.65 -10.87
C TYR A 485 -18.65 -10.06 -10.89
N SER A 486 -17.86 -10.20 -9.80
CA SER A 486 -16.51 -9.64 -9.72
C SER A 486 -15.60 -10.15 -10.85
N ARG A 487 -15.69 -11.44 -11.19
CA ARG A 487 -14.93 -12.00 -12.32
C ARG A 487 -15.37 -11.45 -13.66
N GLY A 488 -16.67 -11.26 -13.86
CA GLY A 488 -17.23 -10.67 -15.09
C GLY A 488 -16.67 -9.28 -15.32
N MET A 489 -16.78 -8.40 -14.32
CA MET A 489 -16.27 -7.03 -14.38
C MET A 489 -14.75 -6.97 -14.64
N ALA A 490 -14.00 -7.80 -13.94
CA ALA A 490 -12.54 -7.86 -14.11
C ALA A 490 -12.11 -8.33 -15.50
N LEU A 491 -12.81 -9.29 -16.09
CA LEU A 491 -12.53 -9.78 -17.45
C LEU A 491 -12.98 -8.79 -18.53
N GLU A 492 -14.11 -8.13 -18.34
CA GLU A 492 -14.58 -7.06 -19.21
C GLU A 492 -13.60 -5.87 -19.24
N ALA A 493 -13.15 -5.42 -18.08
CA ALA A 493 -12.11 -4.39 -17.95
C ALA A 493 -10.80 -4.81 -18.66
N LEU A 494 -10.43 -6.08 -18.59
CA LEU A 494 -9.24 -6.60 -19.27
C LEU A 494 -9.39 -6.58 -20.79
N GLU A 495 -10.56 -6.95 -21.32
CA GLU A 495 -10.84 -6.87 -22.76
C GLU A 495 -10.87 -5.41 -23.26
N GLU A 496 -11.41 -4.48 -22.47
CA GLU A 496 -11.37 -3.06 -22.81
C GLU A 496 -9.94 -2.52 -22.79
N THR A 497 -9.11 -2.95 -21.83
CA THR A 497 -7.67 -2.62 -21.79
C THR A 497 -6.97 -3.04 -23.08
N LYS A 498 -7.25 -4.24 -23.61
CA LYS A 498 -6.68 -4.71 -24.89
C LYS A 498 -7.06 -3.80 -26.06
N LYS A 499 -8.33 -3.35 -26.12
CA LYS A 499 -8.77 -2.42 -27.16
C LYS A 499 -8.02 -1.10 -27.09
N LEU A 500 -7.88 -0.53 -25.87
CA LEU A 500 -7.14 0.71 -25.64
C LEU A 500 -5.65 0.58 -26.00
N VAL A 501 -5.01 -0.53 -25.62
CA VAL A 501 -3.62 -0.84 -25.99
C VAL A 501 -3.47 -0.89 -27.51
N ASN A 502 -4.38 -1.58 -28.22
CA ASN A 502 -4.33 -1.69 -29.68
C ASN A 502 -4.57 -0.34 -30.35
N MET A 503 -5.54 0.44 -29.88
CA MET A 503 -5.81 1.80 -30.37
C MET A 503 -4.57 2.70 -30.24
N LEU A 504 -3.88 2.69 -29.10
CA LEU A 504 -2.69 3.51 -28.89
C LEU A 504 -1.48 3.00 -29.70
N ARG A 505 -1.34 1.67 -29.88
CA ARG A 505 -0.33 1.10 -30.78
C ARG A 505 -0.54 1.51 -32.22
N GLU A 506 -1.77 1.42 -32.71
CA GLU A 506 -2.12 1.90 -34.06
C GLU A 506 -1.84 3.39 -34.21
N LYS A 507 -2.24 4.21 -33.24
CA LYS A 507 -2.00 5.67 -33.25
C LYS A 507 -0.52 6.04 -33.34
N HIS A 508 0.36 5.35 -32.59
CA HIS A 508 1.76 5.73 -32.45
C HIS A 508 2.72 4.95 -33.36
N PHE A 509 2.36 3.74 -33.77
CA PHE A 509 3.25 2.85 -34.51
C PHE A 509 2.67 2.35 -35.85
N GLY A 510 1.38 2.61 -36.10
CA GLY A 510 0.71 2.21 -37.34
C GLY A 510 0.51 0.69 -37.46
N TYR A 511 0.30 -0.02 -36.38
CA TYR A 511 0.04 -1.47 -36.34
C TYR A 511 -1.44 -1.77 -36.11
#